data_2cc972837f649a88ce51af4ed7a57e6d
#
_entry.id   2cc972837f649a88ce51af4ed7a57e6d
#
_cell.length_a   1.000
_cell.length_b   1.000
_cell.length_c   1.000
_cell.angle_alpha   90.00
_cell.angle_beta   90.00
_cell.angle_gamma   90.00
#
_symmetry.space_group_name_H-M   'P 1'
#
loop_
_entity.id
_entity.type
_entity.pdbx_description
1 polymer ?
#
loop_
_entity_poly.entity_id
_entity_poly.type
_entity_poly.pdbx_seq_one_letter_code
_entity_poly.pdbx_strand_id
1 'polypeptide(L)'
;MIYAGILAGGTGTRMGISNLPKQFLELGDRPILIHTIEKFVLEPSIEKIVVGVHGDWVTHAEDLVEKFLPLHKDRIIITKGGADRNSSIEKIIEAIDAYRPITEDDIVVTH
;
A
#
# COMPACT_ATOMS: atom_id res chain seq x y z
N MET A 1 9.96 -15.13 5.30
CA MET A 1 8.70 -14.68 4.71
C MET A 1 8.93 -13.56 3.71
N ILE A 2 8.05 -13.45 2.76
CA ILE A 2 8.10 -12.39 1.75
C ILE A 2 6.97 -11.41 1.98
N TYR A 3 7.29 -10.14 2.02
CA TYR A 3 6.32 -9.06 2.17
C TYR A 3 6.44 -8.12 0.98
N ALA A 4 5.32 -7.52 0.57
CA ALA A 4 5.33 -6.47 -0.44
C ALA A 4 5.08 -5.12 0.23
N GLY A 5 5.85 -4.12 -0.15
CA GLY A 5 5.66 -2.76 0.31
C GLY A 5 5.35 -1.85 -0.87
N ILE A 6 4.17 -1.24 -0.87
CA ILE A 6 3.74 -0.33 -1.93
C ILE A 6 3.85 1.10 -1.42
N LEU A 7 4.62 1.91 -2.13
CA LEU A 7 4.85 3.30 -1.78
C LEU A 7 3.86 4.19 -2.54
N ALA A 8 2.75 4.50 -1.90
CA ALA A 8 1.68 5.30 -2.50
C ALA A 8 1.49 6.65 -1.81
N GLY A 9 2.47 7.06 -1.01
CA GLY A 9 2.39 8.28 -0.20
C GLY A 9 2.94 9.53 -0.86
N GLY A 10 3.22 9.51 -2.15
CA GLY A 10 3.79 10.66 -2.83
C GLY A 10 2.99 11.93 -2.59
N THR A 11 3.69 12.97 -2.17
CA THR A 11 3.05 14.22 -1.79
C THR A 11 2.86 15.18 -2.94
N GLY A 12 3.49 14.92 -4.07
CA GLY A 12 3.63 15.93 -5.08
C GLY A 12 2.82 15.74 -6.34
N THR A 13 2.40 14.54 -6.66
CA THR A 13 1.79 14.31 -7.94
C THR A 13 0.28 14.28 -7.85
N ARG A 14 -0.31 15.37 -8.26
CA ARG A 14 -1.76 15.50 -8.39
C ARG A 14 -2.05 15.82 -9.84
N MET A 15 -3.16 15.31 -10.34
CA MET A 15 -3.52 15.49 -11.73
C MET A 15 -4.82 16.26 -11.88
N GLY A 16 -4.84 17.16 -12.84
CA GLY A 16 -6.02 17.96 -13.15
C GLY A 16 -6.40 18.93 -12.04
N ILE A 17 -7.64 19.31 -12.02
CA ILE A 17 -8.19 20.26 -11.03
C ILE A 17 -8.59 19.58 -9.74
N SER A 18 -8.58 18.27 -9.73
CA SER A 18 -8.89 17.48 -8.53
C SER A 18 -7.68 17.45 -7.58
N ASN A 19 -7.95 17.49 -6.30
CA ASN A 19 -6.91 17.30 -5.28
C ASN A 19 -6.62 15.83 -5.02
N LEU A 20 -7.18 14.94 -5.81
CA LEU A 20 -7.04 13.51 -5.64
C LEU A 20 -5.62 13.08 -6.03
N PRO A 21 -4.89 12.38 -5.15
CA PRO A 21 -3.58 11.84 -5.52
C PRO A 21 -3.67 10.87 -6.68
N LYS A 22 -2.59 10.81 -7.48
CA LYS A 22 -2.55 9.96 -8.67
C LYS A 22 -2.97 8.52 -8.42
N GLN A 23 -2.58 7.95 -7.28
CA GLN A 23 -2.88 6.56 -6.96
C GLN A 23 -4.37 6.27 -6.81
N PHE A 24 -5.18 7.30 -6.56
CA PHE A 24 -6.62 7.14 -6.40
C PHE A 24 -7.42 7.47 -7.65
N LEU A 25 -6.75 7.86 -8.74
CA LEU A 25 -7.41 8.06 -10.01
C LEU A 25 -7.84 6.70 -10.58
N GLU A 26 -9.00 6.68 -11.19
CA GLU A 26 -9.51 5.45 -11.78
C GLU A 26 -8.84 5.15 -13.11
N LEU A 27 -8.50 3.88 -13.29
CA LEU A 27 -8.01 3.33 -14.54
C LEU A 27 -8.91 2.16 -14.89
N GLY A 28 -9.80 2.37 -15.84
CA GLY A 28 -10.86 1.42 -16.10
C GLY A 28 -11.93 1.47 -15.01
N ASP A 29 -12.18 0.35 -14.37
CA ASP A 29 -13.26 0.20 -13.40
C ASP A 29 -12.82 0.41 -11.93
N ARG A 30 -11.53 0.69 -11.70
CA ARG A 30 -11.01 0.79 -10.33
C ARG A 30 -9.79 1.70 -10.24
N PRO A 31 -9.49 2.22 -9.05
CA PRO A 31 -8.32 3.08 -8.87
C PRO A 31 -6.99 2.39 -9.20
N ILE A 32 -6.01 3.18 -9.62
CA ILE A 32 -4.66 2.69 -9.92
C ILE A 32 -4.09 1.90 -8.75
N LEU A 33 -4.27 2.39 -7.52
CA LEU A 33 -3.77 1.70 -6.33
C LEU A 33 -4.30 0.27 -6.24
N ILE A 34 -5.57 0.07 -6.54
CA ILE A 34 -6.17 -1.26 -6.49
C ILE A 34 -5.56 -2.17 -7.55
N HIS A 35 -5.33 -1.66 -8.76
CA HIS A 35 -4.63 -2.43 -9.80
C HIS A 35 -3.25 -2.87 -9.33
N THR A 36 -2.53 -1.99 -8.66
CA THR A 36 -1.19 -2.29 -8.15
C THR A 36 -1.26 -3.36 -7.07
N ILE A 37 -2.16 -3.23 -6.11
CA ILE A 37 -2.33 -4.21 -5.04
C ILE A 37 -2.68 -5.58 -5.60
N GLU A 38 -3.56 -5.63 -6.59
CA GLU A 38 -3.99 -6.88 -7.20
C GLU A 38 -2.83 -7.69 -7.77
N LYS A 39 -1.81 -7.03 -8.30
CA LYS A 39 -0.63 -7.73 -8.83
C LYS A 39 0.06 -8.55 -7.74
N PHE A 40 0.11 -8.03 -6.53
CA PHE A 40 0.73 -8.72 -5.41
C PHE A 40 -0.19 -9.76 -4.79
N VAL A 41 -1.50 -9.52 -4.82
CA VAL A 41 -2.48 -10.48 -4.32
C VAL A 41 -2.41 -11.80 -5.08
N LEU A 42 -2.09 -11.74 -6.38
CA LEU A 42 -1.98 -12.93 -7.22
C LEU A 42 -0.76 -13.79 -6.88
N GLU A 43 0.16 -13.29 -6.06
CA GLU A 43 1.34 -14.05 -5.66
C GLU A 43 1.15 -14.64 -4.27
N PRO A 44 0.87 -15.95 -4.17
CA PRO A 44 0.56 -16.57 -2.88
C PRO A 44 1.74 -16.65 -1.92
N SER A 45 2.96 -16.49 -2.39
CA SER A 45 4.15 -16.52 -1.53
C SER A 45 4.31 -15.24 -0.70
N ILE A 46 3.57 -14.19 -1.02
CA ILE A 46 3.60 -12.94 -0.26
C ILE A 46 2.71 -13.07 0.96
N GLU A 47 3.30 -12.94 2.14
CA GLU A 47 2.58 -13.07 3.41
C GLU A 47 1.65 -11.88 3.66
N LYS A 48 2.17 -10.66 3.52
CA LYS A 48 1.39 -9.43 3.70
C LYS A 48 1.79 -8.40 2.65
N ILE A 49 0.83 -7.58 2.28
CA ILE A 49 1.01 -6.45 1.37
C ILE A 49 0.78 -5.20 2.19
N VAL A 50 1.82 -4.40 2.38
CA VAL A 50 1.74 -3.18 3.17
C VAL A 50 1.77 -1.98 2.25
N VAL A 51 0.76 -1.13 2.36
CA VAL A 51 0.60 0.05 1.50
C VAL A 51 0.78 1.30 2.34
N GLY A 52 1.80 2.08 2.02
CA GLY A 52 2.04 3.37 2.67
C GLY A 52 1.39 4.49 1.86
N VAL A 53 0.43 5.18 2.46
CA VAL A 53 -0.27 6.30 1.83
C VAL A 53 -0.12 7.56 2.68
N HIS A 54 -0.35 8.71 2.08
CA HIS A 54 -0.40 9.95 2.85
C HIS A 54 -1.47 9.83 3.94
N GLY A 55 -1.16 10.39 5.13
CA GLY A 55 -2.03 10.24 6.30
C GLY A 55 -3.49 10.62 6.07
N ASP A 56 -3.74 11.63 5.24
CA ASP A 56 -5.09 12.08 4.94
C ASP A 56 -5.89 11.08 4.12
N TRP A 57 -5.21 10.09 3.53
CA TRP A 57 -5.83 9.13 2.63
C TRP A 57 -5.87 7.69 3.16
N VAL A 58 -5.44 7.47 4.40
CA VAL A 58 -5.43 6.13 5.00
C VAL A 58 -6.82 5.52 5.02
N THR A 59 -7.79 6.24 5.56
CA THR A 59 -9.17 5.75 5.65
C THR A 59 -9.75 5.49 4.26
N HIS A 60 -9.48 6.40 3.31
CA HIS A 60 -9.97 6.23 1.95
C HIS A 60 -9.38 4.97 1.30
N ALA A 61 -8.07 4.72 1.51
CA ALA A 61 -7.43 3.53 0.98
C ALA A 61 -8.01 2.26 1.60
N GLU A 62 -8.27 2.28 2.89
CA GLU A 62 -8.89 1.14 3.58
C GLU A 62 -10.28 0.85 3.02
N ASP A 63 -11.07 1.90 2.78
CA ASP A 63 -12.40 1.75 2.19
C ASP A 63 -12.33 1.14 0.78
N LEU A 64 -11.35 1.54 -0.01
CA LEU A 64 -11.16 1.00 -1.35
C LEU A 64 -10.79 -0.49 -1.32
N VAL A 65 -9.93 -0.88 -0.40
CA VAL A 65 -9.56 -2.29 -0.24
C VAL A 65 -10.80 -3.11 0.13
N GLU A 66 -11.61 -2.61 1.06
CA GLU A 66 -12.81 -3.31 1.46
C GLU A 66 -13.82 -3.41 0.31
N LYS A 67 -13.91 -2.38 -0.52
CA LYS A 67 -14.83 -2.35 -1.65
C LYS A 67 -14.41 -3.28 -2.78
N PHE A 68 -13.14 -3.25 -3.16
CA PHE A 68 -12.65 -3.95 -4.35
C PHE A 68 -11.96 -5.27 -4.05
N LEU A 69 -11.40 -5.45 -2.87
CA LEU A 69 -10.63 -6.63 -2.49
C LEU A 69 -11.06 -7.20 -1.14
N PRO A 70 -12.37 -7.38 -0.92
CA PRO A 70 -12.86 -7.81 0.41
C PRO A 70 -12.34 -9.19 0.83
N LEU A 71 -12.07 -10.08 -0.14
CA LEU A 71 -11.58 -11.42 0.17
C LEU A 71 -10.11 -11.45 0.55
N HIS A 72 -9.39 -10.35 0.31
CA HIS A 72 -7.95 -10.27 0.52
C HIS A 72 -7.56 -9.23 1.56
N LYS A 73 -8.52 -8.57 2.18
CA LYS A 73 -8.23 -7.47 3.11
C LYS A 73 -7.36 -7.90 4.28
N ASP A 74 -7.43 -9.17 4.69
CA ASP A 74 -6.61 -9.68 5.80
C ASP A 74 -5.12 -9.77 5.44
N ARG A 75 -4.80 -9.79 4.15
CA ARG A 75 -3.41 -9.77 3.69
C ARG A 75 -2.89 -8.37 3.45
N ILE A 76 -3.75 -7.36 3.49
CA ILE A 76 -3.42 -5.99 3.12
C ILE A 76 -3.42 -5.10 4.35
N ILE A 77 -2.30 -4.41 4.56
CA ILE A 77 -2.16 -3.47 5.68
C ILE A 77 -1.97 -2.08 5.07
N ILE A 78 -2.83 -1.15 5.45
CA ILE A 78 -2.68 0.25 5.04
C ILE A 78 -2.04 1.00 6.19
N THR A 79 -0.97 1.71 5.91
CA THR A 79 -0.26 2.49 6.91
C THR A 79 0.00 3.90 6.39
N LYS A 80 0.23 4.81 7.32
CA LYS A 80 0.61 6.17 6.97
C LYS A 80 2.05 6.15 6.46
N GLY A 81 2.27 6.70 5.27
CA GLY A 81 3.61 6.85 4.72
C GLY A 81 4.35 8.02 5.34
N GLY A 82 5.64 8.13 5.03
CA GLY A 82 6.47 9.23 5.47
C GLY A 82 6.47 10.39 4.47
N ALA A 83 7.27 11.40 4.77
CA ALA A 83 7.38 12.58 3.94
C ALA A 83 8.15 12.34 2.63
N ASP A 84 9.02 11.34 2.62
CA ASP A 84 9.80 10.97 1.46
C ASP A 84 9.85 9.45 1.31
N ARG A 85 10.58 8.99 0.28
CA ARG A 85 10.68 7.55 0.00
C ARG A 85 11.27 6.76 1.15
N ASN A 86 12.37 7.26 1.74
CA ASN A 86 13.04 6.55 2.83
C ASN A 86 12.16 6.47 4.07
N SER A 87 11.51 7.57 4.43
CA SER A 87 10.59 7.59 5.57
C SER A 87 9.41 6.66 5.34
N SER A 88 8.91 6.60 4.10
CA SER A 88 7.80 5.71 3.77
C SER A 88 8.20 4.25 3.88
N ILE A 89 9.42 3.90 3.46
CA ILE A 89 9.94 2.53 3.62
C ILE A 89 10.04 2.18 5.09
N GLU A 90 10.52 3.11 5.92
CA GLU A 90 10.61 2.90 7.37
C GLU A 90 9.23 2.61 7.98
N LYS A 91 8.22 3.35 7.56
CA LYS A 91 6.85 3.14 8.05
C LYS A 91 6.31 1.77 7.64
N ILE A 92 6.61 1.34 6.42
CA ILE A 92 6.22 0.02 5.95
C ILE A 92 6.90 -1.07 6.78
N ILE A 93 8.19 -0.92 7.04
CA ILE A 93 8.94 -1.89 7.85
C ILE A 93 8.38 -1.93 9.28
N GLU A 94 8.07 -0.77 9.87
CA GLU A 94 7.45 -0.71 11.19
C GLU A 94 6.13 -1.46 11.23
N ALA A 95 5.30 -1.32 10.17
CA ALA A 95 4.02 -2.00 10.10
C ALA A 95 4.19 -3.52 10.01
N ILE A 96 5.18 -3.98 9.26
CA ILE A 96 5.48 -5.39 9.15
C ILE A 96 5.96 -5.92 10.51
N ASP A 97 6.86 -5.20 11.15
CA ASP A 97 7.41 -5.60 12.45
C ASP A 97 6.33 -5.66 13.53
N ALA A 98 5.35 -4.77 13.46
CA ALA A 98 4.21 -4.77 14.37
C ALA A 98 3.30 -6.00 14.14
N TYR A 99 3.19 -6.45 12.91
CA TYR A 99 2.45 -7.66 12.57
C TYR A 99 3.21 -8.90 13.07
N ARG A 100 4.51 -8.93 12.80
CA ARG A 100 5.38 -10.04 13.18
C ARG A 100 6.83 -9.56 13.16
N PRO A 101 7.61 -9.80 14.22
CA PRO A 101 8.99 -9.34 14.25
C PRO A 101 9.78 -9.79 13.03
N ILE A 102 10.48 -8.84 12.39
CA ILE A 102 11.26 -9.09 11.19
C ILE A 102 12.54 -9.83 11.55
N THR A 103 12.88 -10.84 10.76
CA THR A 103 14.10 -11.63 10.92
C THR A 103 14.98 -11.47 9.67
N GLU A 104 16.21 -12.00 9.75
CA GLU A 104 17.14 -11.95 8.63
C GLU A 104 16.65 -12.71 7.40
N ASP A 105 15.76 -13.67 7.59
CA ASP A 105 15.24 -14.49 6.49
C ASP A 105 14.07 -13.83 5.77
N ASP A 106 13.58 -12.71 6.27
CA ASP A 106 12.44 -12.03 5.67
C ASP A 106 12.89 -11.14 4.52
N ILE A 107 12.07 -11.09 3.48
CA ILE A 107 12.31 -10.30 2.28
C ILE A 107 11.17 -9.29 2.13
N VAL A 108 11.52 -8.03 1.89
CA VAL A 108 10.53 -6.99 1.61
C VAL A 108 10.78 -6.49 0.19
N VAL A 109 9.81 -6.73 -0.69
CA VAL A 109 9.85 -6.26 -2.08
C VAL A 109 9.10 -4.93 -2.14
N THR A 110 9.78 -3.87 -2.58
CA THR A 110 9.15 -2.54 -2.65
C THR A 110 8.73 -2.19 -4.08
N HIS A 111 7.67 -1.40 -4.17
CA HIS A 111 7.13 -0.98 -5.46
C HIS A 111 6.71 0.49 -5.43
#